data_db9933cc09ecfd8007feffd32099ba3a
#
_entry.id   db9933cc09ecfd8007feffd32099ba3a
#
_cell.length_a   1.000
_cell.length_b   1.000
_cell.length_c   1.000
_cell.angle_alpha   90.00
_cell.angle_beta   90.00
_cell.angle_gamma   90.00
#
_symmetry.space_group_name_H-M   'P 1'
#
loop_
_entity.id
_entity.type
_entity.pdbx_description
1 polymer ?
#
loop_
_entity_poly.entity_id
_entity_poly.type
_entity_poly.pdbx_seq_one_letter_code
_entity_poly.pdbx_strand_id
1 'polypeptide(L)'
;MKPINLLVGGLTLFTAQGCKAPKQVVEQSEHPNIIYVFPDQYRNQAMGFWSQDGFRDKVNFEGDPVHTPNLDAFARESMVLTSAQSNCPLSSPHRGMLLTGMYPNRSGVPLNCNSTRPISSLREDAECIGDVFSKAGYDCAYFGKLHADFPTPNDPEHPGQYVESKRPVWDAYTPKERRHGFNYWYSYGTFDEHKNPHYWDTDGKRHDPKEWSPLHESGKVVSYLKNEGNVRDTKKPFFIMVGMNPPHSPYRSLDDCEEQDFDLYKNQPLDSLLIRPNVDLKMKKAESARYYFASVTDRKSVV
;
A
#
# COMPACT_ATOMS: atom_id res chain seq x y z
N MET A 1 40.78 -18.69 -85.43
CA MET A 1 41.23 -18.69 -84.08
C MET A 1 40.26 -17.86 -83.29
N LYS A 2 39.40 -18.43 -82.46
CA LYS A 2 38.44 -17.73 -81.61
C LYS A 2 39.03 -17.48 -80.21
N PRO A 3 38.87 -16.35 -79.59
CA PRO A 3 39.30 -16.14 -78.22
C PRO A 3 38.29 -16.68 -77.22
N ILE A 4 38.80 -17.25 -76.15
CA ILE A 4 38.14 -17.83 -75.00
C ILE A 4 37.72 -16.68 -74.07
N ASN A 5 36.41 -16.56 -73.77
CA ASN A 5 35.90 -15.67 -72.76
C ASN A 5 36.02 -16.29 -71.36
N LEU A 6 36.74 -15.67 -70.48
CA LEU A 6 36.85 -16.00 -69.06
C LEU A 6 35.71 -15.35 -68.32
N LEU A 7 34.80 -16.13 -67.74
CA LEU A 7 33.75 -15.66 -66.83
C LEU A 7 34.37 -15.48 -65.44
N VAL A 8 34.41 -14.25 -64.96
CA VAL A 8 34.75 -13.92 -63.58
C VAL A 8 33.47 -13.86 -62.76
N GLY A 9 33.27 -14.86 -61.91
CA GLY A 9 32.12 -14.91 -60.98
C GLY A 9 32.28 -13.88 -59.87
N GLY A 10 31.41 -12.89 -59.85
CA GLY A 10 31.31 -11.92 -58.77
C GLY A 10 30.62 -12.54 -57.55
N LEU A 11 31.32 -12.58 -56.42
CA LEU A 11 30.83 -12.96 -55.10
C LEU A 11 30.09 -11.77 -54.50
N THR A 12 28.78 -11.75 -54.51
CA THR A 12 27.97 -10.73 -53.86
C THR A 12 27.88 -11.05 -52.38
N LEU A 13 28.58 -10.30 -51.52
CA LEU A 13 28.40 -10.28 -50.08
C LEU A 13 27.07 -9.62 -49.75
N PHE A 14 26.09 -10.39 -49.30
CA PHE A 14 24.89 -9.87 -48.66
C PHE A 14 25.25 -9.42 -47.23
N THR A 15 25.42 -8.12 -47.01
CA THR A 15 25.45 -7.55 -45.69
C THR A 15 24.01 -7.55 -45.14
N ALA A 16 23.73 -8.38 -44.15
CA ALA A 16 22.49 -8.32 -43.38
C ALA A 16 22.49 -7.01 -42.57
N GLN A 17 21.79 -5.99 -43.08
CA GLN A 17 21.42 -4.84 -42.28
C GLN A 17 20.36 -5.28 -41.29
N GLY A 18 20.74 -5.50 -40.04
CA GLY A 18 19.81 -5.71 -38.95
C GLY A 18 18.91 -4.49 -38.80
N CYS A 19 17.64 -4.62 -39.14
CA CYS A 19 16.63 -3.63 -38.78
C CYS A 19 16.59 -3.48 -37.26
N LYS A 20 17.21 -2.42 -36.74
CA LYS A 20 16.93 -1.97 -35.37
C LYS A 20 15.47 -1.48 -35.38
N ALA A 21 14.59 -2.20 -34.72
CA ALA A 21 13.26 -1.72 -34.44
C ALA A 21 13.35 -0.32 -33.82
N PRO A 22 12.54 0.65 -34.22
CA PRO A 22 12.54 1.97 -33.63
C PRO A 22 12.24 1.80 -32.13
N LYS A 23 13.12 2.31 -31.25
CA LYS A 23 12.78 2.49 -29.84
C LYS A 23 11.54 3.39 -29.83
N GLN A 24 10.42 2.83 -29.41
CA GLN A 24 9.26 3.67 -29.08
C GLN A 24 9.74 4.65 -28.01
N VAL A 25 9.87 5.91 -28.38
CA VAL A 25 9.96 7.00 -27.43
C VAL A 25 8.57 7.04 -26.80
N VAL A 26 8.43 6.48 -25.61
CA VAL A 26 7.26 6.69 -24.80
C VAL A 26 7.26 8.17 -24.48
N GLU A 27 6.38 8.92 -25.13
CA GLU A 27 6.13 10.31 -24.79
C GLU A 27 5.73 10.32 -23.32
N GLN A 28 6.59 10.92 -22.49
CA GLN A 28 6.35 10.98 -21.04
C GLN A 28 5.12 11.88 -20.85
N SER A 29 4.02 11.33 -20.37
CA SER A 29 2.82 12.10 -20.07
C SER A 29 3.19 13.23 -19.12
N GLU A 30 2.75 14.46 -19.42
CA GLU A 30 2.93 15.61 -18.50
C GLU A 30 2.25 15.35 -17.16
N HIS A 31 1.30 14.42 -17.11
CA HIS A 31 0.53 14.01 -15.93
C HIS A 31 0.65 12.49 -15.72
N PRO A 32 1.65 12.01 -14.97
CA PRO A 32 1.82 10.58 -14.72
C PRO A 32 0.69 10.02 -13.86
N ASN A 33 0.34 8.76 -14.05
CA ASN A 33 -0.50 8.02 -13.12
C ASN A 33 0.27 7.78 -11.81
N ILE A 34 -0.40 7.90 -10.68
CA ILE A 34 0.22 7.78 -9.36
C ILE A 34 -0.55 6.76 -8.51
N ILE A 35 0.18 5.80 -7.95
CA ILE A 35 -0.33 4.89 -6.94
C ILE A 35 0.53 5.06 -5.68
N TYR A 36 -0.10 5.46 -4.58
CA TYR A 36 0.54 5.63 -3.28
C TYR A 36 0.05 4.53 -2.34
N VAL A 37 0.92 3.58 -2.01
CA VAL A 37 0.61 2.46 -1.12
C VAL A 37 1.36 2.65 0.20
N PHE A 38 0.67 2.51 1.33
CA PHE A 38 1.32 2.52 2.63
C PHE A 38 0.66 1.51 3.58
N PRO A 39 1.41 0.50 4.01
CA PRO A 39 0.97 -0.46 5.03
C PRO A 39 1.16 0.13 6.44
N ASP A 40 0.21 -0.17 7.35
CA ASP A 40 0.24 0.32 8.72
C ASP A 40 1.19 -0.52 9.61
N GLN A 41 1.99 0.13 10.45
CA GLN A 41 3.00 -0.49 11.33
C GLN A 41 4.09 -1.30 10.60
N TYR A 42 4.36 -1.00 9.35
CA TYR A 42 5.43 -1.64 8.60
C TYR A 42 6.80 -1.11 9.08
N ARG A 43 7.62 -1.97 9.65
CA ARG A 43 8.95 -1.58 10.13
C ARG A 43 9.91 -1.37 8.96
N ASN A 44 10.71 -0.31 9.03
CA ASN A 44 11.73 -0.05 8.01
C ASN A 44 12.67 -1.23 7.78
N GLN A 45 13.06 -1.94 8.85
CA GLN A 45 13.95 -3.10 8.74
C GLN A 45 13.28 -4.35 8.16
N ALA A 46 11.94 -4.41 8.13
CA ALA A 46 11.21 -5.61 7.72
C ALA A 46 10.98 -5.67 6.20
N MET A 47 12.03 -5.43 5.40
CA MET A 47 12.06 -5.53 3.96
C MET A 47 13.25 -6.39 3.56
N GLY A 48 13.01 -7.51 2.86
CA GLY A 48 14.02 -8.51 2.56
C GLY A 48 15.20 -7.99 1.76
N PHE A 49 14.96 -7.00 0.90
CA PHE A 49 16.04 -6.40 0.09
C PHE A 49 17.15 -5.74 0.92
N TRP A 50 16.90 -5.33 2.17
CA TRP A 50 17.96 -4.79 3.03
C TRP A 50 19.09 -5.79 3.32
N SER A 51 18.83 -7.09 3.20
CA SER A 51 19.83 -8.14 3.37
C SER A 51 20.55 -8.51 2.07
N GLN A 52 20.18 -7.91 0.92
CA GLN A 52 20.70 -8.23 -0.40
C GLN A 52 21.89 -7.33 -0.79
N ASP A 53 22.72 -7.84 -1.69
CA ASP A 53 23.83 -7.07 -2.27
C ASP A 53 23.32 -5.82 -2.99
N GLY A 54 24.03 -4.72 -2.80
CA GLY A 54 23.66 -3.41 -3.36
C GLY A 54 22.69 -2.60 -2.48
N PHE A 55 22.06 -3.19 -1.46
CA PHE A 55 21.22 -2.49 -0.51
C PHE A 55 21.80 -2.48 0.90
N ARG A 56 22.32 -3.62 1.40
CA ARG A 56 22.80 -3.72 2.78
C ARG A 56 23.92 -2.73 3.11
N ASP A 57 24.76 -2.40 2.14
CA ASP A 57 25.87 -1.44 2.31
C ASP A 57 25.40 0.03 2.28
N LYS A 58 24.12 0.27 2.02
CA LYS A 58 23.51 1.60 1.96
C LYS A 58 22.90 2.04 3.29
N VAL A 59 22.78 1.13 4.25
CA VAL A 59 22.13 1.36 5.54
C VAL A 59 23.04 0.94 6.69
N ASN A 60 22.81 1.49 7.88
CA ASN A 60 23.59 1.19 9.09
C ASN A 60 22.86 0.21 10.03
N PHE A 61 21.96 -0.59 9.51
CA PHE A 61 21.22 -1.61 10.25
C PHE A 61 21.17 -2.92 9.47
N GLU A 62 20.94 -4.01 10.15
CA GLU A 62 20.68 -5.31 9.56
C GLU A 62 19.20 -5.45 9.21
N GLY A 63 18.87 -5.97 8.00
CA GLY A 63 17.49 -6.29 7.62
C GLY A 63 16.92 -7.41 8.49
N ASP A 64 15.62 -7.34 8.79
CA ASP A 64 14.94 -8.46 9.47
C ASP A 64 14.87 -9.68 8.52
N PRO A 65 14.90 -10.91 9.04
CA PRO A 65 14.87 -12.13 8.23
C PRO A 65 13.46 -12.43 7.71
N VAL A 66 12.96 -11.54 6.86
CA VAL A 66 11.62 -11.62 6.25
C VAL A 66 11.68 -12.00 4.78
N HIS A 67 10.60 -12.57 4.26
CA HIS A 67 10.46 -12.96 2.85
C HIS A 67 9.54 -11.97 2.13
N THR A 68 10.12 -11.06 1.36
CA THR A 68 9.39 -10.03 0.60
C THR A 68 9.78 -10.04 -0.88
N PRO A 69 9.56 -11.17 -1.62
CA PRO A 69 10.09 -11.36 -2.97
C PRO A 69 9.59 -10.33 -3.99
N ASN A 70 8.34 -9.89 -3.87
CA ASN A 70 7.77 -8.88 -4.78
C ASN A 70 8.35 -7.49 -4.48
N LEU A 71 8.41 -7.11 -3.20
CA LEU A 71 9.02 -5.86 -2.78
C LEU A 71 10.52 -5.82 -3.10
N ASP A 72 11.20 -6.96 -2.96
CA ASP A 72 12.62 -7.12 -3.32
C ASP A 72 12.83 -6.92 -4.83
N ALA A 73 11.94 -7.48 -5.66
CA ALA A 73 11.97 -7.28 -7.11
C ALA A 73 11.70 -5.81 -7.47
N PHE A 74 10.69 -5.21 -6.87
CA PHE A 74 10.34 -3.81 -7.07
C PHE A 74 11.46 -2.86 -6.66
N ALA A 75 12.14 -3.13 -5.53
CA ALA A 75 13.27 -2.31 -5.07
C ALA A 75 14.43 -2.28 -6.08
N ARG A 76 14.70 -3.37 -6.81
CA ARG A 76 15.74 -3.43 -7.82
C ARG A 76 15.49 -2.53 -9.04
N GLU A 77 14.23 -2.19 -9.30
CA GLU A 77 13.79 -1.37 -10.43
C GLU A 77 13.36 0.04 -10.01
N SER A 78 13.56 0.38 -8.73
CA SER A 78 13.02 1.59 -8.11
C SER A 78 14.10 2.46 -7.47
N MET A 79 13.73 3.69 -7.14
CA MET A 79 14.49 4.53 -6.23
C MET A 79 14.14 4.15 -4.80
N VAL A 80 15.13 3.68 -4.04
CA VAL A 80 14.97 3.33 -2.62
C VAL A 80 15.47 4.47 -1.73
N LEU A 81 14.59 5.02 -0.90
CA LEU A 81 14.92 6.09 0.06
C LEU A 81 15.41 5.47 1.37
N THR A 82 16.72 5.48 1.59
CA THR A 82 17.36 4.82 2.74
C THR A 82 17.17 5.53 4.08
N SER A 83 16.77 6.80 4.05
CA SER A 83 16.63 7.66 5.24
C SER A 83 15.25 8.33 5.34
N ALA A 84 14.22 7.72 4.75
CA ALA A 84 12.85 8.19 4.91
C ALA A 84 12.39 8.04 6.36
N GLN A 85 11.74 9.07 6.90
CA GLN A 85 11.30 9.11 8.30
C GLN A 85 9.82 9.48 8.39
N SER A 86 9.10 8.80 9.29
CA SER A 86 7.79 9.26 9.74
C SER A 86 7.98 10.28 10.85
N ASN A 87 7.44 11.48 10.66
CA ASN A 87 7.53 12.57 11.63
C ASN A 87 6.52 12.45 12.78
N CYS A 88 5.55 11.53 12.70
CA CYS A 88 4.64 11.18 13.78
C CYS A 88 4.24 9.70 13.66
N PRO A 89 4.90 8.77 14.37
CA PRO A 89 4.65 7.34 14.25
C PRO A 89 3.42 6.89 15.06
N LEU A 90 2.28 7.53 14.85
CA LEU A 90 0.99 7.23 15.46
C LEU A 90 -0.08 7.29 14.36
N SER A 91 -0.94 6.28 14.26
CA SER A 91 -1.84 6.03 13.13
C SER A 91 -2.60 7.27 12.63
N SER A 92 -3.61 7.76 13.37
CA SER A 92 -4.43 8.88 12.89
C SER A 92 -3.65 10.18 12.67
N PRO A 93 -2.73 10.59 13.57
CA PRO A 93 -1.90 11.76 13.33
C PRO A 93 -1.05 11.66 12.07
N HIS A 94 -0.41 10.50 11.83
CA HIS A 94 0.36 10.28 10.60
C HIS A 94 -0.52 10.40 9.36
N ARG A 95 -1.72 9.80 9.37
CA ARG A 95 -2.67 9.83 8.25
C ARG A 95 -3.18 11.25 7.99
N GLY A 96 -3.49 12.00 9.04
CA GLY A 96 -3.84 13.41 8.91
C GLY A 96 -2.70 14.24 8.29
N MET A 97 -1.45 13.99 8.70
CA MET A 97 -0.27 14.63 8.11
C MET A 97 -0.05 14.24 6.66
N LEU A 98 -0.19 12.96 6.33
CA LEU A 98 -0.05 12.44 4.97
C LEU A 98 -1.08 13.06 4.02
N LEU A 99 -2.33 13.16 4.46
CA LEU A 99 -3.40 13.72 3.65
C LEU A 99 -3.25 15.23 3.43
N THR A 100 -2.79 15.98 4.43
CA THR A 100 -2.83 17.46 4.41
C THR A 100 -1.48 18.14 4.25
N GLY A 101 -0.35 17.43 4.43
CA GLY A 101 0.97 18.05 4.55
C GLY A 101 1.16 18.89 5.81
N MET A 102 0.22 18.86 6.77
CA MET A 102 0.24 19.67 7.99
C MET A 102 0.54 18.83 9.23
N TYR A 103 1.22 19.43 10.22
CA TYR A 103 1.45 18.77 11.51
C TYR A 103 0.12 18.46 12.24
N PRO A 104 0.10 17.48 13.18
CA PRO A 104 -1.13 16.93 13.78
C PRO A 104 -2.09 17.97 14.34
N ASN A 105 -1.60 18.94 15.09
CA ASN A 105 -2.45 20.00 15.66
C ASN A 105 -3.10 20.88 14.58
N ARG A 106 -2.43 21.05 13.44
CA ARG A 106 -2.94 21.89 12.36
C ARG A 106 -3.87 21.12 11.43
N SER A 107 -3.62 19.82 11.23
CA SER A 107 -4.52 18.94 10.47
C SER A 107 -5.82 18.62 11.21
N GLY A 108 -5.87 18.86 12.54
CA GLY A 108 -6.99 18.51 13.41
C GLY A 108 -6.90 17.11 14.01
N VAL A 109 -5.79 16.38 13.80
CA VAL A 109 -5.63 14.99 14.23
C VAL A 109 -4.44 14.82 15.19
N PRO A 110 -4.49 15.40 16.41
CA PRO A 110 -3.39 15.31 17.37
C PRO A 110 -3.25 13.92 18.03
N LEU A 111 -4.31 13.12 18.06
CA LEU A 111 -4.37 11.80 18.69
C LEU A 111 -5.07 10.81 17.75
N ASN A 112 -4.97 9.50 18.07
CA ASN A 112 -5.79 8.50 17.37
C ASN A 112 -7.28 8.80 17.54
N CYS A 113 -8.00 8.82 16.42
CA CYS A 113 -9.43 9.06 16.38
C CYS A 113 -10.21 7.93 17.02
N ASN A 114 -11.09 8.24 17.94
CA ASN A 114 -12.12 7.37 18.48
C ASN A 114 -13.23 8.19 19.15
N SER A 115 -14.35 7.57 19.50
CA SER A 115 -15.53 8.26 20.04
C SER A 115 -15.34 8.96 21.39
N THR A 116 -14.20 8.79 22.07
CA THR A 116 -13.87 9.47 23.31
C THR A 116 -12.87 10.63 23.13
N ARG A 117 -12.48 10.93 21.90
CA ARG A 117 -11.47 11.95 21.57
C ARG A 117 -11.98 12.95 20.54
N PRO A 118 -12.99 13.78 20.88
CA PRO A 118 -13.64 14.71 19.94
C PRO A 118 -12.69 15.79 19.39
N ILE A 119 -11.55 15.99 20.03
CA ILE A 119 -10.49 16.90 19.56
C ILE A 119 -9.76 16.39 18.33
N SER A 120 -9.85 15.07 18.03
CA SER A 120 -9.08 14.43 16.99
C SER A 120 -9.99 14.00 15.84
N SER A 121 -10.03 14.82 14.80
CA SER A 121 -10.68 14.55 13.52
C SER A 121 -10.06 15.41 12.45
N LEU A 122 -9.92 14.88 11.24
CA LEU A 122 -9.46 15.67 10.10
C LEU A 122 -10.38 16.88 9.90
N ARG A 123 -9.79 18.06 9.76
CA ARG A 123 -10.55 19.31 9.59
C ARG A 123 -11.29 19.27 8.25
N GLU A 124 -12.55 19.69 8.25
CA GLU A 124 -13.40 19.77 7.06
C GLU A 124 -12.89 20.78 6.03
N ASP A 125 -12.28 21.87 6.52
CA ASP A 125 -11.72 22.94 5.69
C ASP A 125 -10.25 22.69 5.27
N ALA A 126 -9.66 21.54 5.63
CA ALA A 126 -8.31 21.21 5.23
C ALA A 126 -8.28 20.78 3.76
N GLU A 127 -7.44 21.44 2.96
CA GLU A 127 -7.14 20.95 1.62
C GLU A 127 -6.25 19.71 1.73
N CYS A 128 -6.73 18.60 1.21
CA CYS A 128 -6.03 17.33 1.21
C CYS A 128 -5.43 17.00 -0.15
N ILE A 129 -4.51 16.06 -0.18
CA ILE A 129 -3.83 15.63 -1.39
C ILE A 129 -4.81 15.18 -2.48
N GLY A 130 -5.93 14.52 -2.12
CA GLY A 130 -6.98 14.14 -3.06
C GLY A 130 -7.68 15.35 -3.67
N ASP A 131 -7.90 16.42 -2.89
CA ASP A 131 -8.48 17.69 -3.41
C ASP A 131 -7.53 18.33 -4.44
N VAL A 132 -6.23 18.33 -4.15
CA VAL A 132 -5.20 18.91 -5.03
C VAL A 132 -5.15 18.15 -6.35
N PHE A 133 -5.08 16.82 -6.32
CA PHE A 133 -5.05 16.00 -7.54
C PHE A 133 -6.37 16.08 -8.31
N SER A 134 -7.51 16.08 -7.63
CA SER A 134 -8.82 16.25 -8.27
C SER A 134 -8.93 17.60 -9.01
N LYS A 135 -8.48 18.71 -8.37
CA LYS A 135 -8.39 20.03 -9.01
C LYS A 135 -7.43 20.07 -10.19
N ALA A 136 -6.36 19.26 -10.15
CA ALA A 136 -5.41 19.10 -11.25
C ALA A 136 -5.94 18.18 -12.37
N GLY A 137 -7.19 17.72 -12.31
CA GLY A 137 -7.83 16.93 -13.34
C GLY A 137 -7.63 15.41 -13.26
N TYR A 138 -7.08 14.91 -12.13
CA TYR A 138 -6.94 13.48 -11.90
C TYR A 138 -8.25 12.82 -11.50
N ASP A 139 -8.40 11.56 -11.85
CA ASP A 139 -9.40 10.66 -11.28
C ASP A 139 -8.84 10.07 -9.99
N CYS A 140 -9.46 10.35 -8.83
CA CYS A 140 -8.90 10.07 -7.53
C CYS A 140 -9.63 8.91 -6.84
N ALA A 141 -8.88 7.90 -6.36
CA ALA A 141 -9.43 6.73 -5.69
C ALA A 141 -8.75 6.48 -4.33
N TYR A 142 -9.54 6.08 -3.33
CA TYR A 142 -9.04 5.68 -2.02
C TYR A 142 -9.48 4.25 -1.67
N PHE A 143 -8.54 3.43 -1.18
CA PHE A 143 -8.77 2.06 -0.77
C PHE A 143 -8.23 1.80 0.63
N GLY A 144 -8.91 0.92 1.39
CA GLY A 144 -8.44 0.44 2.67
C GLY A 144 -8.66 1.40 3.84
N LYS A 145 -7.81 1.34 4.84
CA LYS A 145 -7.93 2.05 6.12
C LYS A 145 -7.73 3.56 5.99
N LEU A 146 -8.69 4.36 6.45
CA LEU A 146 -8.55 5.82 6.56
C LEU A 146 -8.07 6.27 7.96
N HIS A 147 -8.80 5.93 9.01
CA HIS A 147 -8.54 6.26 10.43
C HIS A 147 -8.10 7.72 10.67
N ALA A 148 -8.78 8.67 10.05
CA ALA A 148 -8.50 10.09 10.19
C ALA A 148 -9.71 10.90 10.68
N ASP A 149 -10.89 10.28 10.81
CA ASP A 149 -12.11 10.91 11.24
C ASP A 149 -12.54 10.49 12.65
N PHE A 150 -13.16 11.42 13.36
CA PHE A 150 -13.86 11.14 14.61
C PHE A 150 -15.13 10.33 14.31
N PRO A 151 -15.33 9.14 14.92
CA PRO A 151 -16.53 8.36 14.73
C PRO A 151 -17.78 9.09 15.21
N THR A 152 -18.79 9.15 14.34
CA THR A 152 -20.10 9.72 14.64
C THR A 152 -21.20 8.69 14.42
N PRO A 153 -22.44 8.90 14.91
CA PRO A 153 -23.57 8.02 14.61
C PRO A 153 -24.06 8.22 13.16
N ASN A 154 -23.30 7.74 12.20
CA ASN A 154 -23.52 7.93 10.76
C ASN A 154 -23.47 6.62 9.96
N ASP A 155 -23.77 5.48 10.59
CA ASP A 155 -23.88 4.20 9.88
C ASP A 155 -24.93 4.34 8.76
N PRO A 156 -24.56 4.13 7.48
CA PRO A 156 -25.49 4.30 6.37
C PRO A 156 -26.60 3.26 6.35
N GLU A 157 -26.39 2.07 6.95
CA GLU A 157 -27.43 1.01 7.05
C GLU A 157 -28.34 1.22 8.25
N HIS A 158 -27.86 1.92 9.29
CA HIS A 158 -28.59 2.19 10.54
C HIS A 158 -28.43 3.67 10.93
N PRO A 159 -29.13 4.59 10.24
CA PRO A 159 -29.01 6.03 10.47
C PRO A 159 -29.18 6.43 11.94
N GLY A 160 -28.27 7.25 12.43
CA GLY A 160 -28.27 7.69 13.83
C GLY A 160 -27.58 6.71 14.79
N GLN A 161 -26.96 5.65 14.29
CA GLN A 161 -26.15 4.70 15.06
C GLN A 161 -24.69 4.76 14.66
N TYR A 162 -23.81 4.32 15.57
CA TYR A 162 -22.41 4.08 15.25
C TYR A 162 -22.26 2.76 14.47
N VAL A 163 -21.23 2.68 13.63
CA VAL A 163 -20.94 1.49 12.82
C VAL A 163 -20.53 0.26 13.63
N GLU A 164 -20.21 0.43 14.90
CA GLU A 164 -19.94 -0.65 15.86
C GLU A 164 -20.57 -0.36 17.23
N SER A 165 -20.92 -1.41 17.97
CA SER A 165 -21.50 -1.30 19.31
C SER A 165 -20.47 -1.15 20.44
N LYS A 166 -19.21 -1.50 20.17
CA LYS A 166 -18.08 -1.49 21.11
C LYS A 166 -17.73 -0.07 21.55
N ARG A 167 -17.39 0.12 22.82
CA ARG A 167 -16.98 1.44 23.33
C ARG A 167 -15.56 1.38 23.88
N PRO A 168 -14.69 2.36 23.59
CA PRO A 168 -14.90 3.43 22.60
C PRO A 168 -15.08 2.88 21.19
N VAL A 169 -15.84 3.57 20.34
CA VAL A 169 -15.93 3.29 18.91
C VAL A 169 -14.66 3.77 18.26
N TRP A 170 -14.03 2.91 17.47
CA TRP A 170 -12.79 3.23 16.73
C TRP A 170 -13.06 3.39 15.26
N ASP A 171 -13.93 2.56 14.71
CA ASP A 171 -14.24 2.56 13.30
C ASP A 171 -15.24 3.66 12.93
N ALA A 172 -15.17 4.13 11.69
CA ALA A 172 -16.01 5.20 11.20
C ALA A 172 -16.35 5.01 9.72
N TYR A 173 -17.61 5.23 9.38
CA TYR A 173 -18.01 5.47 8.00
C TYR A 173 -17.62 6.90 7.62
N THR A 174 -17.06 7.07 6.40
CA THR A 174 -16.69 8.38 5.86
C THR A 174 -17.71 8.80 4.79
N PRO A 175 -18.59 9.77 5.10
CA PRO A 175 -19.58 10.26 4.14
C PRO A 175 -18.91 11.02 2.99
N LYS A 176 -19.63 11.19 1.87
CA LYS A 176 -19.07 11.72 0.60
C LYS A 176 -18.40 13.09 0.76
N GLU A 177 -18.98 13.96 1.55
CA GLU A 177 -18.49 15.32 1.83
C GLU A 177 -17.17 15.38 2.60
N ARG A 178 -16.76 14.26 3.21
CA ARG A 178 -15.52 14.13 3.97
C ARG A 178 -14.42 13.35 3.25
N ARG A 179 -14.63 13.01 1.96
CA ARG A 179 -13.67 12.19 1.18
C ARG A 179 -12.57 13.02 0.49
N HIS A 180 -12.54 14.33 0.68
CA HIS A 180 -11.44 15.22 0.26
C HIS A 180 -10.92 14.95 -1.16
N GLY A 181 -11.80 15.06 -2.16
CA GLY A 181 -11.45 14.92 -3.58
C GLY A 181 -11.37 13.48 -4.11
N PHE A 182 -11.49 12.46 -3.27
CA PHE A 182 -11.55 11.07 -3.73
C PHE A 182 -12.97 10.73 -4.21
N ASN A 183 -13.14 10.58 -5.52
CA ASN A 183 -14.42 10.29 -6.18
C ASN A 183 -14.73 8.79 -6.26
N TYR A 184 -13.73 7.91 -6.26
CA TYR A 184 -13.90 6.49 -6.04
C TYR A 184 -13.47 6.12 -4.62
N TRP A 185 -14.32 5.36 -3.94
CA TRP A 185 -14.15 5.06 -2.52
C TRP A 185 -14.38 3.59 -2.23
N TYR A 186 -13.44 2.94 -1.54
CA TYR A 186 -13.58 1.60 -1.02
C TYR A 186 -12.76 1.48 0.27
N SER A 187 -13.33 1.92 1.39
CA SER A 187 -12.57 2.22 2.60
C SER A 187 -13.39 2.01 3.88
N TYR A 188 -12.70 2.03 4.99
CA TYR A 188 -13.23 1.98 6.36
C TYR A 188 -12.40 2.90 7.27
N GLY A 189 -12.83 3.13 8.50
CA GLY A 189 -12.07 3.89 9.47
C GLY A 189 -10.86 3.10 9.97
N THR A 190 -11.04 2.25 10.97
CA THR A 190 -10.02 1.30 11.46
C THR A 190 -10.68 0.05 12.03
N PHE A 191 -10.26 -1.11 11.54
CA PHE A 191 -10.80 -2.40 11.92
C PHE A 191 -9.73 -3.48 11.79
N ASP A 192 -9.50 -4.25 12.85
CA ASP A 192 -8.34 -5.14 12.98
C ASP A 192 -8.68 -6.63 12.78
N GLU A 193 -9.70 -6.95 12.00
CA GLU A 193 -10.03 -8.32 11.58
C GLU A 193 -9.54 -8.55 10.15
N HIS A 194 -8.26 -8.89 10.00
CA HIS A 194 -7.56 -8.87 8.71
C HIS A 194 -8.05 -9.90 7.68
N LYS A 195 -8.69 -11.01 8.13
CA LYS A 195 -9.31 -12.02 7.26
C LYS A 195 -10.82 -11.88 7.13
N ASN A 196 -11.42 -10.99 7.90
CA ASN A 196 -12.83 -10.66 7.83
C ASN A 196 -13.01 -9.14 7.81
N PRO A 197 -12.33 -8.42 6.90
CA PRO A 197 -12.43 -6.97 6.82
C PRO A 197 -13.82 -6.56 6.36
N HIS A 198 -14.13 -5.28 6.52
CA HIS A 198 -15.27 -4.67 5.86
C HIS A 198 -14.88 -3.35 5.20
N TYR A 199 -15.67 -2.94 4.24
CA TYR A 199 -15.47 -1.71 3.49
C TYR A 199 -16.81 -1.09 3.14
N TRP A 200 -16.85 0.23 3.02
CA TRP A 200 -17.94 0.95 2.36
C TRP A 200 -17.46 1.43 0.99
N ASP A 201 -18.28 1.18 -0.01
CA ASP A 201 -18.00 1.64 -1.37
C ASP A 201 -18.39 3.11 -1.60
N THR A 202 -18.23 3.54 -2.85
CA THR A 202 -18.54 4.91 -3.27
C THR A 202 -19.97 5.32 -2.93
N ASP A 203 -20.93 4.41 -2.99
CA ASP A 203 -22.34 4.66 -2.72
C ASP A 203 -22.74 4.47 -1.26
N GLY A 204 -21.80 4.06 -0.42
CA GLY A 204 -22.01 3.82 1.01
C GLY A 204 -22.53 2.42 1.33
N LYS A 205 -22.53 1.50 0.34
CA LYS A 205 -22.87 0.12 0.58
C LYS A 205 -21.74 -0.60 1.28
N ARG A 206 -22.05 -1.37 2.32
CA ARG A 206 -21.10 -2.19 3.06
C ARG A 206 -20.80 -3.50 2.33
N HIS A 207 -19.54 -3.92 2.38
CA HIS A 207 -19.02 -5.17 1.87
C HIS A 207 -18.20 -5.86 2.96
N ASP A 208 -18.47 -7.13 3.23
CA ASP A 208 -17.82 -7.95 4.27
C ASP A 208 -17.14 -9.18 3.63
N PRO A 209 -16.01 -9.01 2.91
CA PRO A 209 -15.29 -10.12 2.30
C PRO A 209 -14.70 -11.05 3.37
N LYS A 210 -14.58 -12.35 3.02
CA LYS A 210 -13.95 -13.38 3.85
C LYS A 210 -12.61 -13.75 3.23
N GLU A 211 -11.70 -12.79 3.22
CA GLU A 211 -10.43 -12.86 2.52
C GLU A 211 -9.37 -12.03 3.24
N TRP A 212 -8.10 -12.38 3.08
CA TRP A 212 -6.97 -11.60 3.55
C TRP A 212 -7.02 -10.17 2.97
N SER A 213 -7.09 -9.16 3.82
CA SER A 213 -7.38 -7.78 3.40
C SER A 213 -6.40 -7.20 2.37
N PRO A 214 -5.06 -7.42 2.43
CA PRO A 214 -4.17 -6.96 1.36
C PRO A 214 -4.46 -7.58 0.00
N LEU A 215 -4.81 -8.86 -0.05
CA LEU A 215 -5.17 -9.54 -1.30
C LEU A 215 -6.47 -8.98 -1.87
N HIS A 216 -7.48 -8.78 -1.01
CA HIS A 216 -8.75 -8.18 -1.40
C HIS A 216 -8.58 -6.75 -1.93
N GLU A 217 -7.85 -5.91 -1.19
CA GLU A 217 -7.58 -4.53 -1.56
C GLU A 217 -6.81 -4.43 -2.88
N SER A 218 -5.77 -5.25 -3.06
CA SER A 218 -5.02 -5.35 -4.32
C SER A 218 -5.93 -5.75 -5.49
N GLY A 219 -6.83 -6.73 -5.30
CA GLY A 219 -7.83 -7.12 -6.28
C GLY A 219 -8.75 -5.95 -6.69
N LYS A 220 -9.20 -5.14 -5.71
CA LYS A 220 -10.02 -3.95 -5.97
C LYS A 220 -9.25 -2.87 -6.73
N VAL A 221 -7.98 -2.64 -6.39
CA VAL A 221 -7.11 -1.71 -7.13
C VAL A 221 -6.94 -2.18 -8.59
N VAL A 222 -6.67 -3.46 -8.81
CA VAL A 222 -6.55 -4.05 -10.17
C VAL A 222 -7.85 -3.89 -10.96
N SER A 223 -9.02 -4.16 -10.33
CA SER A 223 -10.33 -3.93 -10.98
C SER A 223 -10.54 -2.46 -11.37
N TYR A 224 -10.16 -1.52 -10.51
CA TYR A 224 -10.19 -0.09 -10.81
C TYR A 224 -9.25 0.27 -11.97
N LEU A 225 -8.01 -0.24 -11.97
CA LEU A 225 -7.04 0.00 -13.05
C LEU A 225 -7.54 -0.52 -14.39
N LYS A 226 -8.17 -1.71 -14.42
CA LYS A 226 -8.82 -2.30 -15.59
C LYS A 226 -10.12 -1.58 -15.98
N ASN A 227 -10.58 -0.63 -15.17
CA ASN A 227 -11.85 0.07 -15.33
C ASN A 227 -13.06 -0.87 -15.41
N GLU A 228 -13.05 -1.94 -14.63
CA GLU A 228 -14.19 -2.85 -14.52
C GLU A 228 -15.41 -2.10 -13.99
N GLY A 229 -16.53 -2.21 -14.68
CA GLY A 229 -17.76 -1.45 -14.35
C GLY A 229 -17.74 0.03 -14.78
N ASN A 230 -16.75 0.46 -15.57
CA ASN A 230 -16.61 1.85 -16.04
C ASN A 230 -16.62 2.88 -14.89
N VAL A 231 -15.87 2.60 -13.84
CA VAL A 231 -15.85 3.37 -12.59
C VAL A 231 -14.95 4.61 -12.63
N ARG A 232 -14.12 4.76 -13.66
CA ARG A 232 -13.22 5.90 -13.86
C ARG A 232 -13.22 6.43 -15.30
N ASP A 233 -12.83 7.68 -15.47
CA ASP A 233 -12.59 8.29 -16.78
C ASP A 233 -11.19 7.90 -17.29
N THR A 234 -11.10 7.00 -18.27
CA THR A 234 -9.83 6.51 -18.82
C THR A 234 -9.03 7.56 -19.59
N LYS A 235 -9.61 8.74 -19.85
CA LYS A 235 -8.92 9.86 -20.51
C LYS A 235 -8.14 10.72 -19.53
N LYS A 236 -8.41 10.57 -18.22
CA LYS A 236 -7.72 11.28 -17.15
C LYS A 236 -6.58 10.45 -16.57
N PRO A 237 -5.50 11.08 -16.11
CA PRO A 237 -4.56 10.42 -15.23
C PRO A 237 -5.27 10.06 -13.92
N PHE A 238 -4.79 9.05 -13.21
CA PHE A 238 -5.36 8.67 -11.91
C PHE A 238 -4.37 8.91 -10.77
N PHE A 239 -4.94 9.23 -9.61
CA PHE A 239 -4.26 9.23 -8.32
C PHE A 239 -4.96 8.25 -7.38
N ILE A 240 -4.26 7.20 -6.97
CA ILE A 240 -4.77 6.14 -6.10
C ILE A 240 -4.01 6.19 -4.77
N MET A 241 -4.74 6.19 -3.64
CA MET A 241 -4.18 5.91 -2.32
C MET A 241 -4.70 4.57 -1.80
N VAL A 242 -3.78 3.74 -1.28
CA VAL A 242 -4.09 2.44 -0.69
C VAL A 242 -3.50 2.39 0.72
N GLY A 243 -4.36 2.47 1.72
CA GLY A 243 -4.00 2.37 3.13
C GLY A 243 -4.19 0.96 3.66
N MET A 244 -3.21 0.08 3.47
CA MET A 244 -3.31 -1.30 3.97
C MET A 244 -3.22 -1.35 5.49
N ASN A 245 -4.09 -2.12 6.15
CA ASN A 245 -4.00 -2.29 7.60
C ASN A 245 -2.86 -3.23 8.00
N PRO A 246 -2.69 -4.45 7.45
CA PRO A 246 -1.50 -5.25 7.73
C PRO A 246 -0.20 -4.56 7.29
N PRO A 247 0.89 -4.75 8.03
CA PRO A 247 1.08 -5.64 9.17
C PRO A 247 0.72 -5.03 10.54
N HIS A 248 -0.31 -4.20 10.66
CA HIS A 248 -0.83 -3.74 11.96
C HIS A 248 -1.29 -4.92 12.81
N SER A 249 -1.12 -4.83 14.15
CA SER A 249 -1.65 -5.84 15.07
C SER A 249 -3.15 -6.11 14.82
N PRO A 250 -3.67 -7.28 15.24
CA PRO A 250 -3.13 -8.24 16.20
C PRO A 250 -2.15 -9.26 15.59
N TYR A 251 -1.42 -9.97 16.50
CA TYR A 251 -0.45 -11.02 16.16
C TYR A 251 -0.64 -12.20 17.12
N ARG A 252 -1.82 -12.83 17.10
CA ARG A 252 -2.26 -13.80 18.13
C ARG A 252 -2.40 -15.22 17.61
N SER A 253 -2.81 -15.35 16.34
CA SER A 253 -3.19 -16.62 15.74
C SER A 253 -3.08 -16.56 14.20
N LEU A 254 -3.42 -17.65 13.54
CA LEU A 254 -3.54 -17.73 12.08
C LEU A 254 -4.72 -16.91 11.51
N ASP A 255 -5.57 -16.34 12.36
CA ASP A 255 -6.58 -15.37 11.91
C ASP A 255 -5.95 -14.02 11.53
N ASP A 256 -4.74 -13.77 12.04
CA ASP A 256 -4.05 -12.49 11.90
C ASP A 256 -3.02 -12.49 10.75
N CYS A 257 -2.81 -13.61 10.03
CA CYS A 257 -1.90 -13.73 8.89
C CYS A 257 -2.26 -14.93 8.01
N GLU A 258 -1.66 -15.03 6.83
CA GLU A 258 -1.79 -16.21 5.97
C GLU A 258 -0.97 -17.40 6.51
N GLU A 259 -1.61 -18.59 6.63
CA GLU A 259 -0.98 -19.79 7.19
C GLU A 259 0.27 -20.20 6.40
N GLN A 260 0.21 -20.16 5.09
CA GLN A 260 1.35 -20.49 4.23
C GLN A 260 2.55 -19.55 4.44
N ASP A 261 2.32 -18.31 4.88
CA ASP A 261 3.36 -17.34 5.16
C ASP A 261 3.89 -17.53 6.58
N PHE A 262 3.03 -17.89 7.53
CA PHE A 262 3.42 -18.30 8.88
C PHE A 262 4.32 -19.56 8.87
N ASP A 263 4.07 -20.49 7.95
CA ASP A 263 4.86 -21.72 7.79
C ASP A 263 6.35 -21.47 7.53
N LEU A 264 6.71 -20.32 6.98
CA LEU A 264 8.09 -19.92 6.79
C LEU A 264 8.83 -19.65 8.12
N TYR A 265 8.10 -19.31 9.17
CA TYR A 265 8.68 -18.83 10.43
C TYR A 265 8.37 -19.74 11.63
N LYS A 266 7.38 -20.63 11.55
CA LYS A 266 6.86 -21.41 12.68
C LYS A 266 7.90 -22.24 13.41
N ASN A 267 8.90 -22.78 12.68
CA ASN A 267 9.93 -23.66 13.21
C ASN A 267 11.32 -22.98 13.34
N GLN A 268 11.42 -21.71 12.99
CA GLN A 268 12.69 -21.01 13.11
C GLN A 268 12.97 -20.65 14.58
N PRO A 269 14.20 -20.73 15.07
CA PRO A 269 14.56 -20.24 16.41
C PRO A 269 14.21 -18.76 16.58
N LEU A 270 13.74 -18.37 17.76
CA LEU A 270 13.37 -16.96 18.00
C LEU A 270 14.56 -16.00 17.91
N ASP A 271 15.74 -16.43 18.29
CA ASP A 271 16.98 -15.65 18.18
C ASP A 271 17.40 -15.39 16.74
N SER A 272 17.04 -16.29 15.82
CA SER A 272 17.24 -16.08 14.38
C SER A 272 16.22 -15.13 13.75
N LEU A 273 15.07 -14.93 14.40
CA LEU A 273 14.02 -14.01 13.95
C LEU A 273 14.15 -12.63 14.60
N LEU A 274 14.43 -12.59 15.89
CA LEU A 274 14.53 -11.39 16.71
C LEU A 274 16.00 -10.97 16.89
N ILE A 275 16.63 -10.59 15.80
CA ILE A 275 18.08 -10.35 15.68
C ILE A 275 18.57 -9.06 16.35
N ARG A 276 17.69 -8.23 16.92
CA ARG A 276 18.11 -6.97 17.53
C ARG A 276 18.77 -7.21 18.89
N PRO A 277 19.91 -6.55 19.21
CA PRO A 277 20.67 -6.80 20.45
C PRO A 277 19.92 -6.39 21.73
N ASN A 278 18.89 -5.55 21.61
CA ASN A 278 18.07 -5.07 22.72
C ASN A 278 16.77 -5.86 22.92
N VAL A 279 16.58 -7.00 22.24
CA VAL A 279 15.41 -7.86 22.39
C VAL A 279 15.60 -8.83 23.52
N ASP A 280 14.62 -8.89 24.44
CA ASP A 280 14.51 -9.98 25.41
C ASP A 280 13.69 -11.13 24.82
N LEU A 281 14.35 -12.23 24.47
CA LEU A 281 13.71 -13.42 23.92
C LEU A 281 12.73 -14.10 24.89
N LYS A 282 12.80 -13.77 26.19
CA LYS A 282 11.90 -14.28 27.23
C LYS A 282 10.67 -13.39 27.42
N MET A 283 10.56 -12.27 26.68
CA MET A 283 9.37 -11.42 26.77
C MET A 283 8.11 -12.18 26.38
N LYS A 284 7.00 -11.91 27.09
CA LYS A 284 5.71 -12.61 26.94
C LYS A 284 5.19 -12.69 25.49
N LYS A 285 5.56 -11.72 24.64
CA LYS A 285 5.08 -11.62 23.26
C LYS A 285 6.15 -11.95 22.21
N ALA A 286 7.27 -12.59 22.58
CA ALA A 286 8.32 -12.93 21.61
C ALA A 286 7.78 -13.77 20.43
N GLU A 287 6.91 -14.74 20.70
CA GLU A 287 6.28 -15.59 19.68
C GLU A 287 5.40 -14.80 18.68
N SER A 288 4.89 -13.63 19.06
CA SER A 288 4.10 -12.77 18.16
C SER A 288 4.90 -12.26 16.95
N ALA A 289 6.24 -12.31 17.02
CA ALA A 289 7.10 -11.95 15.89
C ALA A 289 6.86 -12.83 14.66
N ARG A 290 6.50 -14.11 14.85
CA ARG A 290 6.21 -15.03 13.74
C ARG A 290 5.00 -14.59 12.94
N TYR A 291 3.94 -14.16 13.62
CA TYR A 291 2.72 -13.64 12.99
C TYR A 291 2.98 -12.29 12.32
N TYR A 292 3.80 -11.43 12.95
CA TYR A 292 4.21 -10.18 12.33
C TYR A 292 4.98 -10.42 11.02
N PHE A 293 5.99 -11.30 11.03
CA PHE A 293 6.77 -11.61 9.82
C PHE A 293 5.92 -12.29 8.75
N ALA A 294 4.97 -13.14 9.14
CA ALA A 294 4.00 -13.69 8.21
C ALA A 294 3.12 -12.60 7.57
N SER A 295 2.69 -11.60 8.35
CA SER A 295 1.89 -10.48 7.84
C SER A 295 2.67 -9.52 6.94
N VAL A 296 4.01 -9.47 7.09
CA VAL A 296 4.92 -8.71 6.22
C VAL A 296 5.22 -9.44 4.92
N THR A 297 5.11 -10.79 4.92
CA THR A 297 5.44 -11.61 3.75
C THR A 297 4.53 -11.31 2.57
N ASP A 298 5.11 -11.00 1.40
CA ASP A 298 4.39 -10.44 0.25
C ASP A 298 4.23 -11.39 -0.94
N ARG A 299 4.28 -12.71 -0.72
CA ARG A 299 4.24 -13.71 -1.81
C ARG A 299 3.02 -13.63 -2.73
N LYS A 300 1.91 -13.08 -2.24
CA LYS A 300 0.64 -12.97 -2.99
C LYS A 300 0.15 -11.53 -3.17
N SER A 301 0.62 -10.61 -2.36
CA SER A 301 0.19 -9.22 -2.43
C SER A 301 1.05 -8.48 -3.43
N VAL A 302 0.63 -8.46 -4.68
CA VAL A 302 1.26 -7.67 -5.75
C VAL A 302 0.31 -6.54 -6.10
N VAL A 303 0.74 -5.32 -5.90
CA VAL A 303 0.10 -4.13 -6.46
C VAL A 303 0.73 -3.81 -7.80
#